data_354b1b716d5934eb53d2050d65eb3cd5
#
_entry.id   354b1b716d5934eb53d2050d65eb3cd5
#
_cell.length_a   1.000
_cell.length_b   1.000
_cell.length_c   1.000
_cell.angle_alpha   90.00
_cell.angle_beta   90.00
_cell.angle_gamma   90.00
#
_symmetry.space_group_name_H-M   'P 1'
#
loop_
_entity.id
_entity.type
_entity.pdbx_description
1 polymer ?
#
loop_
_entity_poly.entity_id
_entity_poly.type
_entity_poly.pdbx_seq_one_letter_code
_entity_poly.pdbx_strand_id
1 'polypeptide(L)'
;MKRAALNYLIDAAAFVAFLFLLSTGLLLRYQLPPGSGGLESHGGGRHAGDRAVTQLWGWTRHDWGELHFWIAVVLIAILALHLLLHWKWIVCMTRGTRSEASGLRFGLGLASLVALVILAIVPLVAPTSETTRGE
;
A
#
# COMPACT_ATOMS: atom_id res chain seq x y z
N MET A 1 -25.09 8.85 15.74
CA MET A 1 -24.07 7.89 16.23
C MET A 1 -23.11 8.64 17.17
N LYS A 2 -22.73 8.05 18.31
CA LYS A 2 -21.74 8.66 19.21
C LYS A 2 -20.37 8.67 18.50
N ARG A 3 -19.60 9.74 18.59
CA ARG A 3 -18.28 9.89 17.90
C ARG A 3 -17.34 8.71 18.16
N ALA A 4 -17.40 8.15 19.37
CA ALA A 4 -16.61 6.98 19.73
C ALA A 4 -16.95 5.72 18.87
N ALA A 5 -18.23 5.49 18.57
CA ALA A 5 -18.64 4.36 17.73
C ALA A 5 -18.19 4.53 16.28
N LEU A 6 -18.20 5.77 15.76
CA LEU A 6 -17.71 6.05 14.41
C LEU A 6 -16.19 5.81 14.32
N ASN A 7 -15.42 6.29 15.29
CA ASN A 7 -13.97 6.07 15.32
C ASN A 7 -13.65 4.58 15.39
N TYR A 8 -14.33 3.84 16.27
CA TYR A 8 -14.17 2.38 16.36
C TYR A 8 -14.44 1.67 15.03
N LEU A 9 -15.50 2.06 14.31
CA LEU A 9 -15.82 1.46 13.01
C LEU A 9 -14.74 1.74 11.97
N ILE A 10 -14.19 2.96 11.94
CA ILE A 10 -13.11 3.34 11.03
C ILE A 10 -11.84 2.56 11.34
N ASP A 11 -11.48 2.44 12.61
CA ASP A 11 -10.30 1.68 13.04
C ASP A 11 -10.45 0.18 12.73
N ALA A 12 -11.63 -0.37 12.99
CA ALA A 12 -11.94 -1.76 12.66
C ALA A 12 -11.90 -2.02 11.15
N ALA A 13 -12.45 -1.11 10.34
CA ALA A 13 -12.41 -1.20 8.88
C ALA A 13 -10.97 -1.11 8.36
N ALA A 14 -10.15 -0.20 8.90
CA ALA A 14 -8.74 -0.08 8.55
C ALA A 14 -7.97 -1.36 8.90
N PHE A 15 -8.22 -1.93 10.08
CA PHE A 15 -7.58 -3.18 10.50
C PHE A 15 -7.96 -4.37 9.61
N VAL A 16 -9.23 -4.50 9.26
CA VAL A 16 -9.71 -5.55 8.34
C VAL A 16 -9.07 -5.38 6.96
N ALA A 17 -9.07 -4.16 6.40
CA ALA A 17 -8.44 -3.88 5.10
C ALA A 17 -6.93 -4.20 5.14
N PHE A 18 -6.24 -3.87 6.23
CA PHE A 18 -4.83 -4.20 6.43
C PHE A 18 -4.58 -5.72 6.45
N LEU A 19 -5.41 -6.49 7.16
CA LEU A 19 -5.30 -7.96 7.17
C LEU A 19 -5.50 -8.56 5.78
N PHE A 20 -6.48 -8.07 5.01
CA PHE A 20 -6.68 -8.49 3.62
C PHE A 20 -5.50 -8.12 2.73
N LEU A 21 -4.94 -6.93 2.90
CA LEU A 21 -3.75 -6.49 2.16
C LEU A 21 -2.55 -7.39 2.46
N LEU A 22 -2.31 -7.70 3.73
CA LEU A 22 -1.26 -8.61 4.15
C LEU A 22 -1.46 -10.02 3.56
N SER A 23 -2.67 -10.55 3.66
CA SER A 23 -3.02 -11.88 3.16
C SER A 23 -2.81 -11.98 1.64
N THR A 24 -3.35 -11.03 0.86
CA THR A 24 -3.19 -11.01 -0.60
C THR A 24 -1.74 -10.78 -1.02
N GLY A 25 -0.97 -9.98 -0.28
CA GLY A 25 0.46 -9.78 -0.51
C GLY A 25 1.28 -11.06 -0.29
N LEU A 26 1.00 -11.82 0.78
CA LEU A 26 1.61 -13.13 1.03
C LEU A 26 1.23 -14.15 -0.05
N LEU A 27 -0.04 -14.17 -0.47
CA LEU A 27 -0.52 -15.01 -1.54
C LEU A 27 0.23 -14.73 -2.86
N LEU A 28 0.34 -13.45 -3.26
CA LEU A 28 1.08 -13.03 -4.45
C LEU A 28 2.57 -13.37 -4.37
N ARG A 29 3.14 -13.37 -3.16
CA ARG A 29 4.56 -13.66 -2.96
C ARG A 29 4.85 -15.16 -3.01
N TYR A 30 4.04 -15.99 -2.37
CA TYR A 30 4.35 -17.39 -2.11
C TYR A 30 3.57 -18.38 -2.99
N GLN A 31 2.30 -18.10 -3.29
CA GLN A 31 1.44 -18.98 -4.06
C GLN A 31 1.45 -18.64 -5.56
N LEU A 32 1.53 -17.36 -5.88
CA LEU A 32 1.53 -16.85 -7.25
C LEU A 32 2.79 -16.01 -7.51
N PRO A 33 4.00 -16.62 -7.57
CA PRO A 33 5.24 -15.88 -7.75
C PRO A 33 5.29 -15.16 -9.10
N PRO A 34 6.21 -14.18 -9.31
CA PRO A 34 6.39 -13.50 -10.58
C PRO A 34 6.61 -14.49 -11.73
N GLY A 35 5.90 -14.27 -12.85
CA GLY A 35 5.95 -15.18 -14.02
C GLY A 35 4.89 -16.29 -14.02
N SER A 36 4.13 -16.50 -12.93
CA SER A 36 3.06 -17.52 -12.88
C SER A 36 1.81 -17.14 -13.68
N GLY A 37 1.65 -15.88 -14.09
CA GLY A 37 0.46 -15.37 -14.79
C GLY A 37 0.41 -15.61 -16.30
N GLY A 38 1.44 -16.13 -16.94
CA GLY A 38 1.44 -16.54 -18.35
C GLY A 38 1.28 -15.44 -19.41
N LEU A 39 0.99 -14.18 -19.05
CA LEU A 39 0.63 -13.11 -19.98
C LEU A 39 1.78 -12.17 -20.39
N GLU A 40 2.96 -12.29 -19.80
CA GLU A 40 4.10 -11.43 -20.16
C GLU A 40 5.14 -12.17 -20.99
N SER A 41 4.84 -12.37 -22.27
CA SER A 41 5.85 -12.63 -23.29
C SER A 41 5.67 -11.66 -24.45
N HIS A 42 6.11 -10.43 -24.27
CA HIS A 42 6.49 -9.54 -25.37
C HIS A 42 7.86 -10.00 -25.89
N GLY A 43 7.89 -11.12 -26.58
CA GLY A 43 9.10 -11.64 -27.18
C GLY A 43 8.74 -12.80 -28.10
N GLY A 44 8.67 -12.53 -29.41
CA GLY A 44 8.39 -13.51 -30.45
C GLY A 44 9.42 -14.64 -30.43
N GLY A 45 9.09 -15.75 -29.80
CA GLY A 45 9.80 -17.01 -29.88
C GLY A 45 8.85 -18.14 -30.24
N ARG A 46 9.12 -18.86 -31.33
CA ARG A 46 8.32 -19.93 -31.95
C ARG A 46 8.15 -21.22 -31.12
N HIS A 47 8.15 -21.13 -29.79
CA HIS A 47 7.83 -22.25 -28.91
C HIS A 47 6.84 -21.77 -27.82
N ALA A 48 5.61 -21.49 -28.27
CA ALA A 48 4.45 -21.40 -27.37
C ALA A 48 4.05 -22.82 -26.92
N GLY A 49 4.96 -23.50 -26.24
CA GLY A 49 4.65 -24.71 -25.50
C GLY A 49 3.78 -24.29 -24.31
N ASP A 50 2.70 -25.00 -24.15
CA ASP A 50 1.68 -24.95 -23.11
C ASP A 50 2.25 -24.55 -21.74
N ARG A 51 2.37 -23.22 -21.47
CA ARG A 51 2.82 -22.72 -20.18
C ARG A 51 1.61 -22.75 -19.25
N ALA A 52 1.62 -23.69 -18.35
CA ALA A 52 0.64 -23.82 -17.31
C ALA A 52 0.50 -22.48 -16.55
N VAL A 53 -0.63 -21.81 -16.68
CA VAL A 53 -0.97 -20.61 -15.91
C VAL A 53 -1.38 -21.07 -14.52
N THR A 54 -0.65 -20.67 -13.50
CA THR A 54 -1.00 -20.97 -12.12
C THR A 54 -2.19 -20.10 -11.73
N GLN A 55 -3.29 -20.75 -11.38
CA GLN A 55 -4.52 -20.10 -10.91
C GLN A 55 -4.85 -20.58 -9.50
N LEU A 56 -5.30 -19.67 -8.67
CA LEU A 56 -5.82 -19.98 -7.35
C LEU A 56 -7.30 -19.59 -7.33
N TRP A 57 -8.19 -20.57 -7.14
CA TRP A 57 -9.64 -20.40 -7.21
C TRP A 57 -10.15 -19.83 -8.55
N GLY A 58 -9.47 -20.16 -9.64
CA GLY A 58 -9.78 -19.63 -10.98
C GLY A 58 -9.28 -18.22 -11.25
N TRP A 59 -8.57 -17.60 -10.31
CA TRP A 59 -7.98 -16.27 -10.44
C TRP A 59 -6.48 -16.37 -10.73
N THR A 60 -6.06 -15.58 -11.69
CA THR A 60 -4.63 -15.47 -12.06
C THR A 60 -3.89 -14.54 -11.10
N ARG A 61 -2.56 -14.51 -11.20
CA ARG A 61 -1.74 -13.52 -10.50
C ARG A 61 -2.18 -12.08 -10.77
N HIS A 62 -2.59 -11.79 -12.00
CA HIS A 62 -3.02 -10.43 -12.40
C HIS A 62 -4.29 -10.02 -11.65
N ASP A 63 -5.29 -10.90 -11.59
CA ASP A 63 -6.55 -10.64 -10.91
C ASP A 63 -6.34 -10.41 -9.40
N TRP A 64 -5.50 -11.24 -8.77
CA TRP A 64 -5.12 -11.06 -7.37
C TRP A 64 -4.30 -9.79 -7.13
N GLY A 65 -3.45 -9.40 -8.09
CA GLY A 65 -2.68 -8.16 -8.07
C GLY A 65 -3.58 -6.93 -8.13
N GLU A 66 -4.59 -6.95 -8.99
CA GLU A 66 -5.59 -5.90 -9.10
C GLU A 66 -6.42 -5.76 -7.81
N LEU A 67 -6.88 -6.89 -7.25
CA LEU A 67 -7.58 -6.90 -5.97
C LEU A 67 -6.71 -6.31 -4.85
N HIS A 68 -5.46 -6.73 -4.77
CA HIS A 68 -4.50 -6.20 -3.79
C HIS A 68 -4.33 -4.68 -3.91
N PHE A 69 -4.18 -4.18 -5.13
CA PHE A 69 -4.09 -2.74 -5.40
C PHE A 69 -5.33 -1.98 -4.91
N TRP A 70 -6.54 -2.46 -5.23
CA TRP A 70 -7.78 -1.79 -4.81
C TRP A 70 -7.97 -1.83 -3.30
N ILE A 71 -7.59 -2.91 -2.61
CA ILE A 71 -7.60 -2.96 -1.14
C ILE A 71 -6.64 -1.91 -0.56
N ALA A 72 -5.45 -1.73 -1.17
CA ALA A 72 -4.50 -0.70 -0.74
C ALA A 72 -5.08 0.71 -0.90
N VAL A 73 -5.73 1.00 -2.03
CA VAL A 73 -6.40 2.29 -2.27
C VAL A 73 -7.49 2.55 -1.22
N VAL A 74 -8.33 1.56 -0.93
CA VAL A 74 -9.37 1.67 0.10
C VAL A 74 -8.76 1.90 1.49
N LEU A 75 -7.70 1.17 1.85
CA LEU A 75 -7.01 1.37 3.12
C LEU A 75 -6.45 2.80 3.25
N ILE A 76 -5.82 3.32 2.20
CA ILE A 76 -5.30 4.70 2.18
C ILE A 76 -6.44 5.71 2.37
N ALA A 77 -7.59 5.51 1.71
CA ALA A 77 -8.75 6.37 1.86
C ALA A 77 -9.30 6.35 3.31
N ILE A 78 -9.38 5.17 3.94
CA ILE A 78 -9.81 5.02 5.33
C ILE A 78 -8.83 5.73 6.27
N LEU A 79 -7.52 5.56 6.07
CA LEU A 79 -6.50 6.22 6.88
C LEU A 79 -6.53 7.75 6.72
N ALA A 80 -6.73 8.25 5.50
CA ALA A 80 -6.90 9.68 5.25
C ALA A 80 -8.13 10.23 5.99
N LEU A 81 -9.25 9.52 5.93
CA LEU A 81 -10.46 9.88 6.68
C LEU A 81 -10.22 9.87 8.19
N HIS A 82 -9.52 8.84 8.70
CA HIS A 82 -9.15 8.75 10.12
C HIS A 82 -8.32 9.99 10.54
N LEU A 83 -7.29 10.35 9.77
CA LEU A 83 -6.47 11.53 10.05
C LEU A 83 -7.28 12.82 10.02
N LEU A 84 -8.21 12.98 9.07
CA LEU A 84 -9.08 14.16 8.99
C LEU A 84 -10.01 14.28 10.20
N LEU A 85 -10.58 13.17 10.66
CA LEU A 85 -11.44 13.16 11.85
C LEU A 85 -10.68 13.49 13.14
N HIS A 86 -9.42 13.05 13.22
CA HIS A 86 -8.55 13.30 14.36
C HIS A 86 -7.68 14.56 14.22
N TRP A 87 -7.85 15.36 13.15
CA TRP A 87 -7.01 16.51 12.84
C TRP A 87 -6.86 17.49 14.01
N LYS A 88 -7.96 17.81 14.69
CA LYS A 88 -7.94 18.72 15.85
C LYS A 88 -7.07 18.18 16.98
N TRP A 89 -7.14 16.89 17.24
CA TRP A 89 -6.32 16.22 18.26
C TRP A 89 -4.84 16.22 17.86
N ILE A 90 -4.54 15.89 16.61
CA ILE A 90 -3.17 15.92 16.06
C ILE A 90 -2.58 17.32 16.20
N VAL A 91 -3.30 18.35 15.77
CA VAL A 91 -2.86 19.74 15.90
C VAL A 91 -2.67 20.17 17.35
N CYS A 92 -3.57 19.75 18.26
CA CYS A 92 -3.45 20.03 19.69
C CYS A 92 -2.19 19.39 20.29
N MET A 93 -1.91 18.13 19.94
CA MET A 93 -0.73 17.39 20.40
C MET A 93 0.58 17.95 19.84
N THR A 94 0.58 18.38 18.56
CA THR A 94 1.78 18.94 17.91
C THR A 94 2.06 20.37 18.35
N ARG A 95 1.02 21.19 18.59
CA ARG A 95 1.17 22.59 19.05
C ARG A 95 1.56 22.71 20.52
N GLY A 96 1.28 21.67 21.36
CA GLY A 96 1.66 21.63 22.79
C GLY A 96 1.23 22.84 23.63
N THR A 97 1.04 22.66 24.90
CA THR A 97 1.09 23.75 25.88
C THR A 97 2.53 24.29 25.97
N ARG A 98 2.69 25.63 26.01
CA ARG A 98 3.92 26.44 26.02
C ARG A 98 5.09 25.88 26.88
N SER A 99 5.66 24.75 26.50
CA SER A 99 6.88 24.17 27.07
C SER A 99 7.92 24.12 25.95
N GLU A 100 9.17 24.37 26.26
CA GLU A 100 10.31 24.40 25.31
C GLU A 100 10.45 23.11 24.45
N ALA A 101 9.90 22.00 24.92
CA ALA A 101 9.84 20.73 24.16
C ALA A 101 8.83 20.74 22.98
N SER A 102 8.01 21.78 22.83
CA SER A 102 6.98 21.88 21.80
C SER A 102 7.57 22.01 20.39
N GLY A 103 8.67 22.75 20.23
CA GLY A 103 9.34 22.93 18.93
C GLY A 103 9.95 21.64 18.37
N LEU A 104 10.56 20.84 19.25
CA LEU A 104 11.16 19.56 18.85
C LEU A 104 10.11 18.52 18.42
N ARG A 105 8.99 18.44 19.13
CA ARG A 105 7.88 17.54 18.80
C ARG A 105 7.22 17.91 17.47
N PHE A 106 7.00 19.19 17.23
CA PHE A 106 6.47 19.69 15.95
C PHE A 106 7.45 19.41 14.81
N GLY A 107 8.74 19.68 15.01
CA GLY A 107 9.78 19.40 14.02
C GLY A 107 9.88 17.92 13.67
N LEU A 108 9.83 17.02 14.67
CA LEU A 108 9.84 15.57 14.44
C LEU A 108 8.57 15.09 13.71
N GLY A 109 7.39 15.63 14.07
CA GLY A 109 6.15 15.28 13.39
C GLY A 109 6.16 15.71 11.92
N LEU A 110 6.61 16.93 11.64
CA LEU A 110 6.73 17.45 10.28
C LEU A 110 7.79 16.67 9.48
N ALA A 111 8.95 16.40 10.06
CA ALA A 111 10.01 15.62 9.43
C ALA A 111 9.53 14.20 9.09
N SER A 112 8.80 13.55 9.99
CA SER A 112 8.21 12.22 9.74
C SER A 112 7.21 12.25 8.58
N LEU A 113 6.35 13.26 8.52
CA LEU A 113 5.38 13.41 7.44
C LEU A 113 6.09 13.61 6.09
N VAL A 114 7.08 14.50 6.05
CA VAL A 114 7.88 14.75 4.84
C VAL A 114 8.62 13.49 4.40
N ALA A 115 9.25 12.77 5.33
CA ALA A 115 9.94 11.51 5.04
C ALA A 115 8.99 10.44 4.47
N LEU A 116 7.78 10.30 5.01
CA LEU A 116 6.77 9.38 4.51
C LEU A 116 6.30 9.75 3.10
N VAL A 117 6.08 11.04 2.83
CA VAL A 117 5.69 11.54 1.50
C VAL A 117 6.81 11.27 0.49
N ILE A 118 8.06 11.55 0.84
CA ILE A 118 9.21 11.25 -0.02
C ILE A 118 9.30 9.75 -0.30
N LEU A 119 9.20 8.92 0.73
CA LEU A 119 9.25 7.46 0.59
C LEU A 119 8.13 6.92 -0.32
N ALA A 120 6.95 7.53 -0.30
CA ALA A 120 5.83 7.16 -1.16
C ALA A 120 6.02 7.62 -2.62
N ILE A 121 6.63 8.80 -2.85
CA ILE A 121 6.76 9.40 -4.18
C ILE A 121 8.00 8.88 -4.93
N VAL A 122 9.11 8.64 -4.24
CA VAL A 122 10.39 8.23 -4.86
C VAL A 122 10.24 7.03 -5.81
N PRO A 123 9.54 5.94 -5.45
CA PRO A 123 9.37 4.80 -6.38
C PRO A 123 8.54 5.13 -7.62
N LEU A 124 7.64 6.13 -7.53
CA LEU A 124 6.77 6.54 -8.65
C LEU A 124 7.50 7.41 -9.67
N VAL A 125 8.56 8.11 -9.24
CA VAL A 125 9.33 9.04 -10.09
C VAL A 125 10.67 8.43 -10.51
N ALA A 126 11.08 7.30 -9.91
CA ALA A 126 12.33 6.64 -10.24
C ALA A 126 12.34 6.18 -11.72
N PRO A 127 13.38 6.54 -12.50
CA PRO A 127 13.48 6.10 -13.89
C PRO A 127 13.64 4.57 -13.94
N THR A 128 12.84 3.94 -14.79
CA THR A 128 13.00 2.52 -15.10
C THR A 128 14.19 2.33 -16.04
N SER A 129 15.20 1.56 -15.65
CA SER A 129 16.30 1.15 -16.52
C SER A 129 16.03 -0.24 -17.08
N GLU A 130 15.97 -0.34 -18.41
CA GLU A 130 15.98 -1.62 -19.10
C GLU A 130 17.42 -2.15 -19.15
N THR A 131 17.70 -3.20 -18.38
CA THR A 131 18.98 -3.91 -18.51
C THR A 131 18.81 -5.01 -19.53
N THR A 132 19.30 -4.80 -20.75
CA THR A 132 19.51 -5.90 -21.71
C THR A 132 20.55 -6.85 -21.10
N ARG A 133 20.13 -8.06 -20.74
CA ARG A 133 21.03 -9.14 -20.36
C ARG A 133 21.79 -9.52 -21.63
N GLY A 134 22.94 -8.92 -21.84
CA GLY A 134 23.91 -9.35 -22.84
C GLY A 134 24.37 -10.78 -22.51
N GLU A 135 24.56 -11.53 -23.55
CA GLU A 135 24.96 -12.93 -23.69
C GLU A 135 25.91 -13.46 -22.61
#